data_fc0bb8bcd62b003293e502fa10443a36
#
_entry.id   fc0bb8bcd62b003293e502fa10443a36
#
_cell.length_a   1.000
_cell.length_b   1.000
_cell.length_c   1.000
_cell.angle_alpha   90.00
_cell.angle_beta   90.00
_cell.angle_gamma   90.00
#
_symmetry.space_group_name_H-M   'P 1'
#
loop_
_entity.id
_entity.type
_entity.pdbx_description
1 polymer ?
#
loop_
_entity_poly.entity_id
_entity_poly.type
_entity_poly.pdbx_seq_one_letter_code
_entity_poly.pdbx_strand_id
1 'polypeptide(L)'
;ENLEHARELLKEKLAEYIAFKGYSGIVVFDAQEVQGVTSFEKNGALEIVFTNEGETADSWIERRVYDLVKSGSSVFVVTSDYAEQLNVLGSGAYRISAREFREEYLLTKKQIAQRSERLARGLGRNELGGRLQEHILDHFEKLRRNT
;
A
#
# COMPACT_ATOMS: atom_id res chain seq x y z
N GLU A 1 23.53 2.58 -0.79
CA GLU A 1 23.16 1.32 -0.12
C GLU A 1 22.05 1.50 0.89
N ASN A 2 22.20 2.48 1.80
CA ASN A 2 21.17 2.74 2.81
C ASN A 2 19.82 3.17 2.18
N LEU A 3 19.88 3.97 1.13
CA LEU A 3 18.68 4.44 0.44
C LEU A 3 17.98 3.29 -0.29
N GLU A 4 18.74 2.44 -0.94
CA GLU A 4 18.19 1.27 -1.64
C GLU A 4 17.54 0.30 -0.65
N HIS A 5 18.21 0.04 0.47
CA HIS A 5 17.67 -0.80 1.53
C HIS A 5 16.37 -0.21 2.11
N ALA A 6 16.34 1.09 2.35
CA ALA A 6 15.15 1.77 2.84
C ALA A 6 13.99 1.65 1.85
N ARG A 7 14.25 1.77 0.56
CA ARG A 7 13.25 1.59 -0.50
C ARG A 7 12.69 0.17 -0.50
N GLU A 8 13.56 -0.83 -0.40
CA GLU A 8 13.12 -2.22 -0.35
C GLU A 8 12.25 -2.51 0.88
N LEU A 9 12.62 -2.01 2.05
CA LEU A 9 11.80 -2.13 3.25
C LEU A 9 10.44 -1.46 3.09
N LEU A 10 10.42 -0.28 2.49
CA LEU A 10 9.16 0.43 2.27
C LEU A 10 8.25 -0.33 1.31
N LYS A 11 8.78 -0.89 0.24
CA LYS A 11 8.03 -1.72 -0.70
C LYS A 11 7.39 -2.92 0.00
N GLU A 12 8.16 -3.63 0.82
CA GLU A 12 7.67 -4.78 1.56
C GLU A 12 6.55 -4.41 2.52
N LYS A 13 6.74 -3.33 3.28
CA LYS A 13 5.74 -2.84 4.24
C LYS A 13 4.46 -2.40 3.56
N LEU A 14 4.58 -1.68 2.45
CA LEU A 14 3.42 -1.23 1.70
C LEU A 14 2.68 -2.40 1.06
N ALA A 15 3.39 -3.37 0.50
CA ALA A 15 2.78 -4.56 -0.09
C ALA A 15 1.97 -5.33 0.97
N GLU A 16 2.51 -5.50 2.16
CA GLU A 16 1.82 -6.16 3.27
C GLU A 16 0.58 -5.37 3.69
N TYR A 17 0.72 -4.06 3.84
CA TYR A 17 -0.37 -3.18 4.25
C TYR A 17 -1.55 -3.23 3.26
N ILE A 18 -1.29 -3.03 1.98
CA ILE A 18 -2.35 -3.01 0.97
C ILE A 18 -2.98 -4.38 0.77
N ALA A 19 -2.20 -5.46 0.89
CA ALA A 19 -2.74 -6.81 0.82
C ALA A 19 -3.73 -7.08 1.96
N PHE A 20 -3.38 -6.66 3.17
CA PHE A 20 -4.27 -6.82 4.33
C PHE A 20 -5.54 -5.98 4.20
N LYS A 21 -5.40 -4.73 3.74
CA LYS A 21 -6.54 -3.81 3.58
C LYS A 21 -7.36 -4.09 2.33
N GLY A 22 -6.82 -4.82 1.37
CA GLY A 22 -7.47 -5.05 0.08
C GLY A 22 -7.45 -3.83 -0.82
N TYR A 23 -6.47 -2.98 -0.69
CA TYR A 23 -6.30 -1.80 -1.52
C TYR A 23 -5.38 -2.09 -2.71
N SER A 24 -5.47 -1.26 -3.72
CA SER A 24 -4.41 -1.11 -4.73
C SER A 24 -3.53 0.04 -4.28
N GLY A 25 -2.24 -0.12 -4.44
CA GLY A 25 -1.28 0.91 -4.01
C GLY A 25 -0.30 1.26 -5.11
N ILE A 26 0.19 2.49 -5.04
CA ILE A 26 1.25 2.98 -5.92
C ILE A 26 2.26 3.70 -5.04
N VAL A 27 3.52 3.30 -5.12
CA VAL A 27 4.61 4.02 -4.48
C VAL A 27 5.48 4.63 -5.56
N VAL A 28 5.78 5.91 -5.43
CA VAL A 28 6.54 6.66 -6.42
C VAL A 28 7.84 7.14 -5.79
N PHE A 29 8.94 6.70 -6.35
CA PHE A 29 10.27 7.13 -5.95
C PHE A 29 10.80 8.15 -6.95
N ASP A 30 11.27 9.26 -6.43
CA ASP A 30 11.94 10.26 -7.24
C ASP A 30 13.39 9.79 -7.49
N ALA A 31 13.65 9.38 -8.71
CA ALA A 31 14.94 8.81 -9.11
C ALA A 31 15.64 9.73 -10.13
N GLN A 32 15.67 11.02 -9.84
CA GLN A 32 16.23 12.05 -10.74
C GLN A 32 17.69 11.79 -11.13
N GLU A 33 18.43 11.02 -10.35
CA GLU A 33 19.84 10.71 -10.64
C GLU A 33 19.99 9.58 -11.66
N VAL A 34 18.92 8.88 -12.00
CA VAL A 34 18.98 7.78 -12.96
C VAL A 34 18.58 8.29 -14.32
N GLN A 35 19.51 8.29 -15.25
CA GLN A 35 19.25 8.62 -16.63
C GLN A 35 18.40 7.52 -17.27
N GLY A 36 17.34 7.90 -17.95
CA GLY A 36 16.50 6.97 -18.65
C GLY A 36 15.03 7.31 -18.58
N VAL A 37 14.20 6.37 -18.95
CA VAL A 37 12.74 6.50 -18.88
C VAL A 37 12.23 6.09 -17.51
N THR A 38 11.07 6.62 -17.14
CA THR A 38 10.34 6.19 -15.96
C THR A 38 10.14 4.68 -16.00
N SER A 39 10.52 3.99 -14.93
CA SER A 39 10.38 2.55 -14.85
C SER A 39 9.28 2.13 -13.89
N PHE A 40 8.71 0.97 -14.15
CA PHE A 40 7.58 0.43 -13.42
C PHE A 40 7.87 -1.00 -12.97
N GLU A 41 7.53 -1.30 -11.71
CA GLU A 41 7.58 -2.65 -11.17
C GLU A 41 6.25 -2.96 -10.51
N LYS A 42 5.93 -4.23 -10.35
CA LYS A 42 4.74 -4.66 -9.60
C LYS A 42 5.09 -5.69 -8.54
N ASN A 43 4.44 -5.56 -7.39
CA ASN A 43 4.49 -6.55 -6.33
C ASN A 43 3.05 -6.75 -5.84
N GLY A 44 2.36 -7.77 -6.37
CA GLY A 44 0.95 -7.98 -6.10
C GLY A 44 0.10 -6.79 -6.58
N ALA A 45 -0.64 -6.18 -5.66
CA ALA A 45 -1.46 -5.00 -5.93
C ALA A 45 -0.69 -3.69 -5.75
N LEU A 46 0.61 -3.75 -5.46
CA LEU A 46 1.48 -2.59 -5.34
C LEU A 46 2.20 -2.33 -6.65
N GLU A 47 2.00 -1.16 -7.21
CA GLU A 47 2.74 -0.65 -8.35
C GLU A 47 3.88 0.23 -7.83
N ILE A 48 5.08 0.03 -8.34
CA ILE A 48 6.27 0.74 -7.92
C ILE A 48 6.79 1.54 -9.11
N VAL A 49 6.92 2.84 -8.93
CA VAL A 49 7.30 3.77 -10.00
C VAL A 49 8.60 4.49 -9.61
N PHE A 50 9.53 4.50 -10.53
CA PHE A 50 10.77 5.29 -10.41
C PHE A 50 10.73 6.34 -11.51
N THR A 51 10.64 7.61 -11.14
CA THR A 51 10.60 8.69 -12.12
C THR A 51 11.98 8.95 -12.70
N ASN A 52 12.02 9.46 -13.91
CA ASN A 52 13.28 9.80 -14.57
C ASN A 52 13.73 11.23 -14.23
N GLU A 53 14.88 11.63 -14.77
CA GLU A 53 15.48 12.94 -14.55
C GLU A 53 14.58 14.12 -14.93
N GLY A 54 13.74 13.96 -15.93
CA GLY A 54 12.85 15.02 -16.41
C GLY A 54 11.49 15.08 -15.72
N GLU A 55 11.24 14.21 -14.75
CA GLU A 55 9.93 14.11 -14.13
C GLU A 55 10.05 13.93 -12.62
N THR A 56 9.37 14.78 -11.86
CA THR A 56 9.33 14.64 -10.40
C THR A 56 8.27 13.62 -9.99
N ALA A 57 8.45 13.03 -8.81
CA ALA A 57 7.44 12.17 -8.22
C ALA A 57 6.11 12.92 -8.06
N ASP A 58 6.14 14.16 -7.61
CA ASP A 58 4.94 14.97 -7.41
C ASP A 58 4.16 15.17 -8.72
N SER A 59 4.84 15.49 -9.80
CA SER A 59 4.19 15.66 -11.11
C SER A 59 3.56 14.37 -11.61
N TRP A 60 4.26 13.26 -11.42
CA TRP A 60 3.74 11.95 -11.80
C TRP A 60 2.49 11.60 -10.99
N ILE A 61 2.53 11.83 -9.68
CA ILE A 61 1.41 11.57 -8.77
C ILE A 61 0.20 12.42 -9.16
N GLU A 62 0.39 13.72 -9.39
CA GLU A 62 -0.71 14.62 -9.76
C GLU A 62 -1.45 14.14 -11.00
N ARG A 63 -0.73 13.72 -12.04
CA ARG A 63 -1.37 13.22 -13.28
C ARG A 63 -2.12 11.91 -13.02
N ARG A 64 -1.50 11.00 -12.30
CA ARG A 64 -2.11 9.71 -12.00
C ARG A 64 -3.36 9.86 -11.14
N VAL A 65 -3.30 10.72 -10.14
CA VAL A 65 -4.43 11.03 -9.26
C VAL A 65 -5.58 11.63 -10.07
N TYR A 66 -5.28 12.55 -10.95
CA TYR A 66 -6.31 13.14 -11.83
C TYR A 66 -7.05 12.06 -12.62
N ASP A 67 -6.33 11.15 -13.23
CA ASP A 67 -6.91 10.08 -14.02
C ASP A 67 -7.76 9.12 -13.17
N LEU A 68 -7.25 8.76 -11.99
CA LEU A 68 -7.95 7.86 -11.09
C LEU A 68 -9.24 8.47 -10.53
N VAL A 69 -9.20 9.73 -10.13
CA VAL A 69 -10.39 10.45 -9.63
C VAL A 69 -11.41 10.58 -10.75
N LYS A 70 -10.97 10.91 -11.95
CA LYS A 70 -11.83 11.03 -13.11
C LYS A 70 -12.52 9.71 -13.45
N SER A 71 -11.85 8.59 -13.24
CA SER A 71 -12.43 7.26 -13.45
C SER A 71 -13.36 6.79 -12.33
N GLY A 72 -13.54 7.59 -11.29
CA GLY A 72 -14.43 7.28 -10.17
C GLY A 72 -13.77 6.59 -8.99
N SER A 73 -12.46 6.46 -8.97
CA SER A 73 -11.75 5.84 -7.85
C SER A 73 -11.66 6.79 -6.66
N SER A 74 -11.75 6.22 -5.45
CA SER A 74 -11.41 6.95 -4.22
C SER A 74 -9.89 6.86 -4.02
N VAL A 75 -9.24 8.00 -4.02
CA VAL A 75 -7.77 8.07 -3.99
C VAL A 75 -7.31 8.77 -2.72
N PHE A 76 -6.37 8.13 -2.02
CA PHE A 76 -5.70 8.71 -0.86
C PHE A 76 -4.24 8.90 -1.22
N VAL A 77 -3.74 10.11 -1.06
CA VAL A 77 -2.34 10.43 -1.35
C VAL A 77 -1.61 10.70 -0.04
N VAL A 78 -0.52 9.99 0.16
CA VAL A 78 0.35 10.15 1.33
C VAL A 78 1.55 10.98 0.94
N THR A 79 1.70 12.14 1.53
CA THR A 79 2.84 13.01 1.32
C THR A 79 3.09 13.89 2.53
N SER A 80 4.35 14.19 2.82
CA SER A 80 4.73 15.14 3.86
C SER A 80 4.83 16.58 3.34
N ASP A 81 4.80 16.78 2.02
CA ASP A 81 4.90 18.10 1.41
C ASP A 81 3.56 18.83 1.51
N TYR A 82 3.57 19.97 2.20
CA TYR A 82 2.36 20.77 2.40
C TYR A 82 1.77 21.30 1.09
N ALA A 83 2.62 21.76 0.19
CA ALA A 83 2.16 22.25 -1.12
C ALA A 83 1.50 21.13 -1.92
N GLU A 84 2.08 19.93 -1.90
CA GLU A 84 1.52 18.76 -2.56
C GLU A 84 0.16 18.37 -1.93
N GLN A 85 0.04 18.45 -0.60
CA GLN A 85 -1.23 18.18 0.07
C GLN A 85 -2.34 19.11 -0.42
N LEU A 86 -2.03 20.39 -0.67
CA LEU A 86 -3.00 21.34 -1.21
C LEU A 86 -3.40 21.01 -2.65
N ASN A 87 -2.44 20.62 -3.47
CA ASN A 87 -2.69 20.21 -4.85
C ASN A 87 -3.58 18.97 -4.92
N VAL A 88 -3.34 18.01 -4.03
CA VAL A 88 -4.16 16.79 -3.91
C VAL A 88 -5.60 17.13 -3.56
N LEU A 89 -5.83 18.05 -2.62
CA LEU A 89 -7.18 18.48 -2.26
C LEU A 89 -7.90 19.13 -3.46
N GLY A 90 -7.19 19.93 -4.24
CA GLY A 90 -7.74 20.56 -5.42
C GLY A 90 -8.13 19.58 -6.53
N SER A 91 -7.52 18.40 -6.56
CA SER A 91 -7.80 17.38 -7.57
C SER A 91 -8.95 16.43 -7.17
N GLY A 92 -9.48 16.56 -5.97
CA GLY A 92 -10.57 15.71 -5.49
C GLY A 92 -10.13 14.43 -4.79
N ALA A 93 -8.85 14.25 -4.55
CA ALA A 93 -8.33 13.14 -3.75
C ALA A 93 -8.25 13.52 -2.27
N TYR A 94 -8.17 12.50 -1.43
CA TYR A 94 -7.97 12.69 0.01
C TYR A 94 -6.47 12.76 0.30
N ARG A 95 -6.10 13.58 1.26
CA ARG A 95 -4.70 13.70 1.68
C ARG A 95 -4.47 13.02 3.02
N ILE A 96 -3.30 12.42 3.17
CA ILE A 96 -2.82 11.86 4.42
C ILE A 96 -1.36 12.27 4.57
N SER A 97 -0.98 12.79 5.74
CA SER A 97 0.43 13.07 5.99
C SER A 97 1.20 11.76 6.20
N ALA A 98 2.51 11.78 6.01
CA ALA A 98 3.34 10.61 6.27
C ALA A 98 3.23 10.15 7.72
N ARG A 99 3.11 11.09 8.65
CA ARG A 99 2.92 10.78 10.08
C ARG A 99 1.62 10.05 10.35
N GLU A 100 0.50 10.55 9.79
CA GLU A 100 -0.80 9.91 9.92
C GLU A 100 -0.79 8.51 9.31
N PHE A 101 -0.16 8.36 8.15
CA PHE A 101 -0.04 7.06 7.51
C PHE A 101 0.79 6.09 8.35
N ARG A 102 1.87 6.56 8.95
CA ARG A 102 2.70 5.74 9.83
C ARG A 102 1.89 5.20 11.00
N GLU A 103 1.07 6.04 11.61
CA GLU A 103 0.18 5.62 12.72
C GLU A 103 -0.81 4.55 12.26
N GLU A 104 -1.42 4.74 11.11
CA GLU A 104 -2.32 3.77 10.49
C GLU A 104 -1.61 2.45 10.16
N TYR A 105 -0.39 2.54 9.63
CA TYR A 105 0.41 1.36 9.33
C TYR A 105 0.71 0.56 10.59
N LEU A 106 1.13 1.21 11.67
CA LEU A 106 1.44 0.54 12.92
C LEU A 106 0.21 -0.14 13.53
N LEU A 107 -0.94 0.51 13.46
CA LEU A 107 -2.19 -0.07 13.91
C LEU A 107 -2.56 -1.31 13.08
N THR A 108 -2.41 -1.23 11.78
CA THR A 108 -2.66 -2.35 10.86
C THR A 108 -1.72 -3.50 11.11
N LYS A 109 -0.44 -3.22 11.34
CA LYS A 109 0.57 -4.22 11.68
C LYS A 109 0.17 -5.01 12.94
N LYS A 110 -0.34 -4.30 13.93
CA LYS A 110 -0.86 -4.92 15.16
C LYS A 110 -2.06 -5.83 14.88
N GLN A 111 -2.98 -5.39 14.03
CA GLN A 111 -4.13 -6.19 13.61
C GLN A 111 -3.71 -7.46 12.87
N ILE A 112 -2.71 -7.36 12.00
CA ILE A 112 -2.15 -8.52 11.29
C ILE A 112 -1.58 -9.52 12.28
N ALA A 113 -0.80 -9.07 13.24
CA ALA A 113 -0.21 -9.93 14.28
C ALA A 113 -1.29 -10.62 15.11
N GLN A 114 -2.32 -9.91 15.52
CA GLN A 114 -3.44 -10.46 16.29
C GLN A 114 -4.21 -11.53 15.50
N ARG A 115 -4.42 -11.30 14.23
CA ARG A 115 -5.11 -12.27 13.35
C ARG A 115 -4.28 -13.53 13.17
N SER A 116 -2.99 -13.40 12.92
CA SER A 116 -2.07 -14.52 12.79
C SER A 116 -2.03 -15.34 14.09
N GLU A 117 -2.01 -14.68 15.24
CA GLU A 117 -2.02 -15.34 16.54
C GLU A 117 -3.33 -16.10 16.79
N ARG A 118 -4.47 -15.51 16.45
CA ARG A 118 -5.77 -16.19 16.56
C ARG A 118 -5.84 -17.43 15.68
N LEU A 119 -5.32 -17.35 14.48
CA LEU A 119 -5.26 -18.48 13.57
C LEU A 119 -4.37 -19.60 14.10
N ALA A 120 -3.21 -19.26 14.59
CA ALA A 120 -2.29 -20.22 15.19
C ALA A 120 -2.95 -20.92 16.38
N ARG A 121 -3.65 -20.17 17.23
CA ARG A 121 -4.39 -20.74 18.37
C ARG A 121 -5.56 -21.60 17.90
N GLY A 122 -6.29 -21.16 16.88
CA GLY A 122 -7.39 -21.93 16.31
C GLY A 122 -6.93 -23.25 15.73
N LEU A 123 -5.83 -23.25 15.01
CA LEU A 123 -5.22 -24.45 14.45
C LEU A 123 -4.65 -25.37 15.56
N GLY A 124 -4.05 -24.79 16.59
CA GLY A 124 -3.50 -25.54 17.72
C GLY A 124 -4.54 -26.14 18.66
N ARG A 125 -5.71 -25.51 18.77
CA ARG A 125 -6.82 -26.02 19.59
C ARG A 125 -7.56 -27.16 18.95
N ASN A 126 -7.38 -27.34 17.66
CA ASN A 126 -8.21 -28.26 16.94
C ASN A 126 -7.47 -29.45 16.40
N GLU A 127 -7.25 -30.31 17.29
CA GLU A 127 -7.32 -31.73 16.98
C GLU A 127 -8.73 -32.14 16.52
N LEU A 128 -9.69 -31.22 16.50
CA LEU A 128 -11.07 -31.44 16.09
C LEU A 128 -11.27 -31.54 14.59
N GLY A 129 -10.24 -31.84 13.87
CA GLY A 129 -10.33 -32.19 12.49
C GLY A 129 -10.73 -31.05 11.54
N GLY A 130 -10.84 -31.40 10.31
CA GLY A 130 -10.91 -30.49 9.19
C GLY A 130 -12.01 -29.45 9.19
N ARG A 131 -13.04 -29.54 10.04
CA ARG A 131 -14.16 -28.57 10.05
C ARG A 131 -13.74 -27.15 10.43
N LEU A 132 -12.92 -27.01 11.46
CA LEU A 132 -12.47 -25.68 11.89
C LEU A 132 -11.39 -25.14 10.96
N GLN A 133 -10.59 -26.01 10.42
CA GLN A 133 -9.61 -25.67 9.42
C GLN A 133 -10.31 -25.17 8.13
N GLU A 134 -11.38 -25.83 7.71
CA GLU A 134 -12.21 -25.38 6.59
C GLU A 134 -12.86 -24.04 6.87
N HIS A 135 -13.39 -23.81 8.07
CA HIS A 135 -13.97 -22.52 8.45
C HIS A 135 -12.95 -21.39 8.42
N ILE A 136 -11.75 -21.63 8.88
CA ILE A 136 -10.67 -20.65 8.85
C ILE A 136 -10.26 -20.33 7.42
N LEU A 137 -10.10 -21.34 6.59
CA LEU A 137 -9.80 -21.18 5.17
C LEU A 137 -10.89 -20.44 4.43
N ASP A 138 -12.16 -20.78 4.69
CA ASP A 138 -13.33 -20.08 4.13
C ASP A 138 -13.34 -18.62 4.53
N HIS A 139 -13.03 -18.32 5.77
CA HIS A 139 -12.98 -16.94 6.26
C HIS A 139 -11.90 -16.15 5.55
N PHE A 140 -10.72 -16.72 5.36
CA PHE A 140 -9.63 -16.10 4.60
C PHE A 140 -10.00 -15.88 3.15
N GLU A 141 -10.65 -16.85 2.51
CA GLU A 141 -11.08 -16.69 1.14
C GLU A 141 -12.12 -15.59 0.99
N LYS A 142 -13.07 -15.48 1.92
CA LYS A 142 -14.05 -14.40 1.93
C LYS A 142 -13.40 -13.05 2.09
N LEU A 143 -12.42 -12.92 2.98
CA LEU A 143 -11.66 -11.69 3.16
C LEU A 143 -10.90 -11.32 1.88
N ARG A 144 -10.31 -12.30 1.24
CA ARG A 144 -9.59 -12.09 -0.01
C ARG A 144 -10.50 -11.68 -1.17
N ARG A 145 -11.74 -12.21 -1.22
CA ARG A 145 -12.72 -11.88 -2.26
C ARG A 145 -13.35 -10.50 -2.07
N ASN A 146 -13.49 -10.05 -0.84
CA ASN A 146 -14.08 -8.75 -0.51
C ASN A 146 -13.09 -7.61 -0.62
N THR A 147 -11.91 -7.89 -1.07
CA THR A 147 -10.87 -6.90 -1.33
C THR A 147 -10.54 -6.83 -2.84
#